data_19d40fd726faa43dcb36ce790e35cc09
#
_entry.id   19d40fd726faa43dcb36ce790e35cc09
#
_cell.length_a   1.000
_cell.length_b   1.000
_cell.length_c   1.000
_cell.angle_alpha   90.00
_cell.angle_beta   90.00
_cell.angle_gamma   90.00
#
_symmetry.space_group_name_H-M   'P 1'
#
loop_
_entity.id
_entity.type
_entity.pdbx_description
1 polymer ?
#
loop_
_entity_poly.entity_id
_entity_poly.type
_entity_poly.pdbx_seq_one_letter_code
_entity_poly.pdbx_strand_id
1 'polypeptide(L)'
;TGMGQFEILNPTVYQAKWEAVAKEINKILGMEGFGTYVPVTASSIADVQTESSDYAFRKYFNSNLLEGLHFPPFYYGSARATPSHNLVKAFYAKNGYPATDVRSGVDLSDPDFDLTQLYAVLDNRFALNVYYHSATFGDSGQPLDMSEGGKDSPSFSENATRTGYYLAKFVSKKSAMLNPIQTLNSVHYNPLLRKSEVLLNFAEAANEAWGNPTVKAEGCLYSAYEILKTIRSQAGGINFDLYLDEMAQSKDSFRKLIQNERRLEFTFENHRYFDMRRWVLPLNEEVEGVAVTRKEDGTFSFKVQKVEQRKYEVKNYFMPLPYAELEKNKNLMNNQGWE
;
A
#
# COMPACT_ATOMS: atom_id res chain seq x y z
N THR A 1 -30.86 4.84 -5.33
CA THR A 1 -30.65 4.48 -6.73
C THR A 1 -29.59 5.31 -7.45
N GLY A 2 -28.80 6.12 -6.73
CA GLY A 2 -27.79 7.02 -7.32
C GLY A 2 -26.62 6.37 -8.04
N MET A 3 -26.31 5.11 -7.82
CA MET A 3 -25.32 4.38 -8.60
C MET A 3 -25.81 3.91 -9.97
N GLY A 4 -27.10 3.99 -10.26
CA GLY A 4 -27.66 3.59 -11.54
C GLY A 4 -27.47 4.57 -12.69
N GLN A 5 -26.79 5.70 -12.44
CA GLN A 5 -26.48 6.70 -13.46
C GLN A 5 -25.01 6.81 -13.84
N PHE A 6 -24.15 5.89 -13.39
CA PHE A 6 -22.99 5.60 -14.23
C PHE A 6 -23.56 5.03 -15.52
N GLU A 7 -23.72 5.88 -16.53
CA GLU A 7 -23.98 5.41 -17.87
C GLU A 7 -23.03 4.24 -18.11
N ILE A 8 -23.59 3.07 -18.40
CA ILE A 8 -22.81 1.97 -18.96
C ILE A 8 -22.33 2.54 -20.28
N LEU A 9 -21.17 3.20 -20.23
CA LEU A 9 -20.52 3.77 -21.42
C LEU A 9 -20.48 2.63 -22.44
N ASN A 10 -20.94 2.91 -23.65
CA ASN A 10 -20.81 1.95 -24.74
C ASN A 10 -19.44 1.29 -24.67
N PRO A 11 -19.34 -0.03 -24.53
CA PRO A 11 -18.07 -0.74 -24.32
C PRO A 11 -16.98 -0.34 -25.32
N THR A 12 -17.36 -0.08 -26.57
CA THR A 12 -16.44 0.37 -27.62
C THR A 12 -15.87 1.77 -27.35
N VAL A 13 -16.70 2.70 -26.87
CA VAL A 13 -16.25 4.06 -26.53
C VAL A 13 -15.35 4.01 -25.31
N TYR A 14 -15.68 3.17 -24.34
CA TYR A 14 -14.89 2.99 -23.13
C TYR A 14 -13.52 2.39 -23.45
N GLN A 15 -13.47 1.36 -24.30
CA GLN A 15 -12.24 0.75 -24.76
C GLN A 15 -11.35 1.76 -25.50
N ALA A 16 -11.91 2.56 -26.42
CA ALA A 16 -11.18 3.58 -27.16
C ALA A 16 -10.54 4.63 -26.23
N LYS A 17 -11.22 5.00 -25.13
CA LYS A 17 -10.65 5.91 -24.13
C LYS A 17 -9.44 5.28 -23.43
N TRP A 18 -9.52 4.02 -23.03
CA TRP A 18 -8.40 3.30 -22.43
C TRP A 18 -7.21 3.17 -23.40
N GLU A 19 -7.49 2.88 -24.67
CA GLU A 19 -6.46 2.81 -25.70
C GLU A 19 -5.77 4.17 -25.89
N ALA A 20 -6.52 5.26 -25.93
CA ALA A 20 -5.96 6.61 -26.02
C ALA A 20 -5.06 6.92 -24.82
N VAL A 21 -5.51 6.59 -23.60
CA VAL A 21 -4.72 6.77 -22.37
C VAL A 21 -3.43 5.93 -22.43
N ALA A 22 -3.51 4.65 -22.82
CA ALA A 22 -2.33 3.80 -22.92
C ALA A 22 -1.30 4.37 -23.92
N LYS A 23 -1.75 4.86 -25.09
CA LYS A 23 -0.88 5.47 -26.09
C LYS A 23 -0.20 6.75 -25.59
N GLU A 24 -0.94 7.62 -24.87
CA GLU A 24 -0.35 8.83 -24.30
C GLU A 24 0.67 8.51 -23.19
N ILE A 25 0.36 7.58 -22.29
CA ILE A 25 1.30 7.15 -21.26
C ILE A 25 2.55 6.52 -21.89
N ASN A 26 2.38 5.72 -22.98
CA ASN A 26 3.53 5.14 -23.69
C ASN A 26 4.51 6.21 -24.20
N LYS A 27 4.02 7.39 -24.62
CA LYS A 27 4.91 8.50 -25.00
C LYS A 27 5.75 8.98 -23.81
N ILE A 28 5.14 9.06 -22.62
CA ILE A 28 5.85 9.43 -21.38
C ILE A 28 6.90 8.36 -21.04
N LEU A 29 6.56 7.07 -21.16
CA LEU A 29 7.51 5.97 -20.93
C LEU A 29 8.69 6.00 -21.91
N GLY A 30 8.52 6.57 -23.11
CA GLY A 30 9.59 6.79 -24.07
C GLY A 30 10.52 7.96 -23.74
N MET A 31 10.19 8.79 -22.75
CA MET A 31 11.07 9.87 -22.30
C MET A 31 12.23 9.32 -21.47
N GLU A 32 13.37 10.00 -21.51
CA GLU A 32 14.55 9.60 -20.75
C GLU A 32 14.23 9.46 -19.25
N GLY A 33 14.58 8.30 -18.72
CA GLY A 33 14.42 7.98 -17.30
C GLY A 33 13.01 7.58 -16.84
N PHE A 34 11.98 7.55 -17.71
CA PHE A 34 10.62 7.12 -17.35
C PHE A 34 10.30 5.66 -17.68
N GLY A 35 10.90 5.10 -18.72
CA GLY A 35 10.63 3.74 -19.17
C GLY A 35 11.22 2.63 -18.29
N THR A 36 12.06 2.96 -17.33
CA THR A 36 12.73 1.98 -16.47
C THR A 36 12.13 2.01 -15.06
N TYR A 37 11.73 0.84 -14.58
CA TYR A 37 11.30 0.69 -13.20
C TYR A 37 12.49 0.82 -12.25
N VAL A 38 12.30 1.55 -11.17
CA VAL A 38 13.28 1.70 -10.09
C VAL A 38 12.62 1.23 -8.79
N PRO A 39 13.07 0.09 -8.24
CA PRO A 39 12.47 -0.42 -7.01
C PRO A 39 12.77 0.51 -5.83
N VAL A 40 11.79 0.68 -4.97
CA VAL A 40 12.00 1.28 -3.68
C VAL A 40 12.75 0.26 -2.82
N THR A 41 13.94 0.64 -2.37
CA THR A 41 14.81 -0.23 -1.57
C THR A 41 14.86 0.23 -0.12
N ALA A 42 15.47 -0.60 0.73
CA ALA A 42 15.72 -0.23 2.12
C ALA A 42 16.49 1.10 2.23
N SER A 43 17.44 1.36 1.35
CA SER A 43 18.22 2.61 1.34
C SER A 43 17.38 3.82 0.91
N SER A 44 16.45 3.67 -0.03
CA SER A 44 15.62 4.78 -0.50
C SER A 44 14.41 5.08 0.38
N ILE A 45 13.95 4.10 1.18
CA ILE A 45 12.86 4.31 2.16
C ILE A 45 13.40 4.45 3.58
N ALA A 46 14.43 3.68 3.91
CA ALA A 46 14.94 3.58 5.27
C ALA A 46 15.93 4.69 5.61
N ASP A 47 16.68 5.15 4.63
CA ASP A 47 17.44 6.39 4.74
C ASP A 47 16.62 7.50 4.10
N VAL A 48 15.81 8.15 4.91
CA VAL A 48 14.99 9.30 4.52
C VAL A 48 15.79 10.46 3.93
N GLN A 49 17.12 10.43 4.05
CA GLN A 49 18.04 11.38 3.44
C GLN A 49 18.39 11.03 2.00
N THR A 50 18.10 9.80 1.55
CA THR A 50 18.41 9.36 0.20
C THR A 50 17.21 9.56 -0.72
N GLU A 51 17.41 10.40 -1.73
CA GLU A 51 16.45 10.62 -2.78
C GLU A 51 16.40 9.42 -3.73
N SER A 52 15.18 8.91 -4.01
CA SER A 52 14.99 7.88 -5.04
C SER A 52 14.90 8.49 -6.43
N SER A 53 15.59 7.90 -7.41
CA SER A 53 15.47 8.27 -8.83
C SER A 53 14.10 7.90 -9.43
N ASP A 54 13.26 7.16 -8.70
CA ASP A 54 11.85 6.91 -9.03
C ASP A 54 10.95 8.14 -8.85
N TYR A 55 11.38 9.13 -8.06
CA TYR A 55 10.58 10.32 -7.80
C TYR A 55 10.65 11.30 -8.97
N ALA A 56 9.59 11.37 -9.78
CA ALA A 56 9.47 12.35 -10.86
C ALA A 56 9.16 13.75 -10.31
N PHE A 57 8.22 13.84 -9.37
CA PHE A 57 7.91 15.06 -8.62
C PHE A 57 7.87 14.74 -7.12
N ARG A 58 8.52 15.59 -6.34
CA ARG A 58 8.62 15.43 -4.89
C ARG A 58 8.67 16.76 -4.16
N LYS A 59 8.29 16.70 -2.90
CA LYS A 59 8.57 17.76 -1.92
C LYS A 59 9.48 17.19 -0.84
N TYR A 60 10.45 17.97 -0.40
CA TYR A 60 11.26 17.59 0.75
C TYR A 60 11.08 18.57 1.91
N PHE A 61 11.31 18.10 3.10
CA PHE A 61 11.30 18.90 4.33
C PHE A 61 12.24 18.27 5.36
N ASN A 62 12.79 19.10 6.26
CA ASN A 62 13.66 18.66 7.33
C ASN A 62 12.93 18.81 8.66
N SER A 63 12.51 17.73 9.26
CA SER A 63 11.79 17.69 10.53
C SER A 63 11.80 16.31 11.15
N ASN A 64 11.21 16.16 12.34
CA ASN A 64 10.90 14.88 12.97
C ASN A 64 9.39 14.67 13.13
N LEU A 65 8.60 15.38 12.37
CA LEU A 65 7.14 15.34 12.46
C LEU A 65 6.59 13.93 12.19
N LEU A 66 7.13 13.24 11.18
CA LEU A 66 6.67 11.88 10.84
C LEU A 66 7.00 10.89 11.97
N GLU A 67 8.16 11.01 12.57
CA GLU A 67 8.55 10.21 13.73
C GLU A 67 7.64 10.49 14.92
N GLY A 68 7.40 11.77 15.23
CA GLY A 68 6.48 12.16 16.30
C GLY A 68 5.06 11.63 16.11
N LEU A 69 4.60 11.55 14.85
CA LEU A 69 3.28 11.01 14.53
C LEU A 69 3.23 9.48 14.52
N HIS A 70 4.30 8.79 14.12
CA HIS A 70 4.20 7.38 13.74
C HIS A 70 5.11 6.41 14.51
N PHE A 71 6.14 6.88 15.22
CA PHE A 71 6.96 6.01 16.05
C PHE A 71 6.14 5.37 17.18
N PRO A 72 6.55 4.17 17.66
CA PRO A 72 6.00 3.59 18.88
C PRO A 72 6.15 4.54 20.06
N PRO A 73 5.21 4.57 21.02
CA PRO A 73 5.29 5.43 22.22
C PRO A 73 6.54 5.21 23.08
N PHE A 74 7.08 3.99 23.13
CA PHE A 74 8.34 3.70 23.80
C PHE A 74 9.51 4.53 23.23
N TYR A 75 9.42 4.88 21.95
CA TYR A 75 10.38 5.75 21.24
C TYR A 75 9.84 7.17 21.07
N TYR A 76 8.95 7.61 21.97
CA TYR A 76 8.37 8.95 22.08
C TYR A 76 7.47 9.39 20.92
N GLY A 77 6.98 8.48 20.09
CA GLY A 77 6.00 8.75 19.04
C GLY A 77 4.55 8.56 19.52
N SER A 78 3.59 8.76 18.63
CA SER A 78 2.15 8.72 18.92
C SER A 78 1.39 7.67 18.12
N ALA A 79 2.04 6.85 17.32
CA ALA A 79 1.46 5.75 16.51
C ALA A 79 0.14 6.10 15.80
N ARG A 80 0.02 7.32 15.23
CA ARG A 80 -1.23 7.83 14.65
C ARG A 80 -1.74 7.05 13.45
N ALA A 81 -0.85 6.50 12.63
CA ALA A 81 -1.19 5.61 11.54
C ALA A 81 -0.51 4.27 11.74
N THR A 82 -1.30 3.22 11.84
CA THR A 82 -0.82 1.86 12.01
C THR A 82 -1.35 0.96 10.88
N PRO A 83 -0.49 0.09 10.30
CA PRO A 83 -0.92 -0.84 9.28
C PRO A 83 -1.99 -1.80 9.80
N SER A 84 -3.01 -2.08 8.99
CA SER A 84 -4.00 -3.11 9.33
C SER A 84 -3.52 -4.50 8.93
N HIS A 85 -4.03 -5.55 9.57
CA HIS A 85 -3.78 -6.94 9.16
C HIS A 85 -4.31 -7.23 7.74
N ASN A 86 -5.38 -6.53 7.31
CA ASN A 86 -5.86 -6.58 5.93
C ASN A 86 -4.79 -6.14 4.91
N LEU A 87 -3.93 -5.17 5.26
CA LEU A 87 -2.80 -4.79 4.41
C LEU A 87 -1.74 -5.88 4.41
N VAL A 88 -1.42 -6.46 5.57
CA VAL A 88 -0.42 -7.54 5.68
C VAL A 88 -0.83 -8.75 4.86
N LYS A 89 -2.09 -9.16 4.93
CA LYS A 89 -2.65 -10.26 4.10
C LYS A 89 -2.67 -9.95 2.60
N ALA A 90 -2.58 -8.68 2.21
CA ALA A 90 -2.56 -8.30 0.79
C ALA A 90 -1.19 -8.50 0.13
N PHE A 91 -0.11 -8.60 0.91
CA PHE A 91 1.21 -8.90 0.36
C PHE A 91 1.25 -10.31 -0.23
N TYR A 92 2.10 -10.48 -1.23
CA TYR A 92 2.37 -11.80 -1.80
C TYR A 92 3.49 -12.49 -1.03
N ALA A 93 3.50 -13.81 -1.08
CA ALA A 93 4.67 -14.58 -0.69
C ALA A 93 5.76 -14.46 -1.78
N LYS A 94 7.01 -14.71 -1.41
CA LYS A 94 8.18 -14.69 -2.32
C LYS A 94 8.07 -15.67 -3.49
N ASN A 95 7.19 -16.66 -3.39
CA ASN A 95 6.87 -17.58 -4.48
C ASN A 95 5.77 -17.05 -5.43
N GLY A 96 5.27 -15.82 -5.20
CA GLY A 96 4.32 -15.11 -6.04
C GLY A 96 2.85 -15.27 -5.65
N TYR A 97 2.47 -16.28 -4.87
CA TYR A 97 1.09 -16.49 -4.46
C TYR A 97 0.62 -15.49 -3.38
N PRO A 98 -0.67 -15.13 -3.35
CA PRO A 98 -1.23 -14.34 -2.25
C PRO A 98 -0.98 -15.01 -0.90
N ALA A 99 -0.71 -14.24 0.15
CA ALA A 99 -0.54 -14.75 1.50
C ALA A 99 -1.73 -15.59 2.00
N THR A 100 -2.92 -15.34 1.46
CA THR A 100 -4.17 -16.06 1.78
C THR A 100 -4.37 -17.34 0.96
N ASP A 101 -3.51 -17.64 0.01
CA ASP A 101 -3.53 -18.88 -0.77
C ASP A 101 -2.61 -19.91 -0.11
N VAL A 102 -3.10 -21.13 0.11
CA VAL A 102 -2.29 -22.22 0.74
C VAL A 102 -1.00 -22.51 -0.03
N ARG A 103 -0.95 -22.23 -1.33
CA ARG A 103 0.25 -22.33 -2.17
C ARG A 103 1.33 -21.31 -1.81
N SER A 104 1.02 -20.29 -1.02
CA SER A 104 2.01 -19.37 -0.45
C SER A 104 3.01 -20.07 0.48
N GLY A 105 2.65 -21.25 0.97
CA GLY A 105 3.42 -22.02 1.96
C GLY A 105 2.99 -21.77 3.40
N VAL A 106 1.90 -21.00 3.62
CA VAL A 106 1.30 -20.76 4.94
C VAL A 106 -0.19 -21.05 4.91
N ASP A 107 -0.74 -21.50 6.03
CA ASP A 107 -2.17 -21.74 6.19
C ASP A 107 -2.77 -20.79 7.25
N LEU A 108 -3.31 -19.68 6.76
CA LEU A 108 -3.97 -18.68 7.62
C LEU A 108 -5.36 -19.10 8.12
N SER A 109 -5.86 -20.27 7.75
CA SER A 109 -7.13 -20.81 8.25
C SER A 109 -6.94 -21.53 9.59
N ASP A 110 -5.72 -21.90 9.97
CA ASP A 110 -5.37 -22.43 11.27
C ASP A 110 -5.44 -21.33 12.33
N PRO A 111 -6.32 -21.42 13.33
CA PRO A 111 -6.45 -20.38 14.37
C PRO A 111 -5.21 -20.27 15.27
N ASP A 112 -4.39 -21.31 15.34
CA ASP A 112 -3.14 -21.37 16.13
C ASP A 112 -1.90 -21.08 15.27
N PHE A 113 -2.08 -20.64 14.02
CA PHE A 113 -0.99 -20.36 13.10
C PHE A 113 -0.03 -19.30 13.66
N ASP A 114 1.25 -19.63 13.64
CA ASP A 114 2.31 -18.68 14.02
C ASP A 114 2.55 -17.66 12.90
N LEU A 115 2.08 -16.44 13.09
CA LEU A 115 2.24 -15.35 12.12
C LEU A 115 3.70 -14.98 11.81
N THR A 116 4.68 -15.40 12.63
CA THR A 116 6.10 -15.19 12.29
C THR A 116 6.48 -15.95 11.02
N GLN A 117 5.84 -17.09 10.75
CA GLN A 117 6.02 -17.84 9.50
C GLN A 117 5.47 -17.05 8.30
N LEU A 118 4.32 -16.37 8.46
CA LEU A 118 3.80 -15.48 7.43
C LEU A 118 4.81 -14.38 7.12
N TYR A 119 5.27 -13.65 8.15
CA TYR A 119 6.20 -12.52 7.95
C TYR A 119 7.49 -12.93 7.24
N ALA A 120 7.97 -14.16 7.48
CA ALA A 120 9.19 -14.68 6.85
C ALA A 120 9.04 -14.96 5.33
N VAL A 121 7.84 -15.33 4.89
CA VAL A 121 7.58 -15.66 3.48
C VAL A 121 7.10 -14.50 2.62
N LEU A 122 6.62 -13.41 3.23
CA LEU A 122 6.14 -12.25 2.48
C LEU A 122 7.22 -11.60 1.62
N ASP A 123 6.80 -10.96 0.55
CA ASP A 123 7.68 -10.28 -0.40
C ASP A 123 8.49 -9.16 0.28
N ASN A 124 9.57 -8.73 -0.36
CA ASN A 124 10.54 -7.81 0.23
C ASN A 124 9.93 -6.46 0.66
N ARG A 125 8.85 -6.03 0.02
CA ARG A 125 8.18 -4.76 0.34
C ARG A 125 7.51 -4.78 1.71
N PHE A 126 7.14 -5.95 2.22
CA PHE A 126 6.50 -6.05 3.54
C PHE A 126 7.37 -5.43 4.63
N ALA A 127 8.59 -5.92 4.79
CA ALA A 127 9.51 -5.43 5.82
C ALA A 127 9.95 -3.97 5.62
N LEU A 128 9.87 -3.45 4.39
CA LEU A 128 10.14 -2.04 4.10
C LEU A 128 9.02 -1.11 4.57
N ASN A 129 7.79 -1.60 4.62
CA ASN A 129 6.61 -0.79 4.88
C ASN A 129 6.04 -0.97 6.28
N VAL A 130 6.26 -2.15 6.91
CA VAL A 130 5.55 -2.56 8.13
C VAL A 130 6.54 -3.09 9.17
N TYR A 131 6.50 -2.52 10.37
CA TYR A 131 7.08 -3.14 11.55
C TYR A 131 6.05 -4.06 12.21
N TYR A 132 6.48 -5.24 12.62
CA TYR A 132 5.68 -6.28 13.24
C TYR A 132 6.32 -6.76 14.55
N HIS A 133 5.61 -7.56 15.33
CA HIS A 133 6.12 -8.12 16.58
C HIS A 133 7.43 -8.86 16.35
N SER A 134 8.42 -8.64 17.20
CA SER A 134 9.81 -9.15 17.12
C SER A 134 10.68 -8.57 15.99
N ALA A 135 10.16 -7.68 15.11
CA ALA A 135 11.00 -6.93 14.19
C ALA A 135 11.90 -5.94 14.93
N THR A 136 13.16 -5.81 14.51
CA THR A 136 14.07 -4.81 15.07
C THR A 136 13.63 -3.41 14.68
N PHE A 137 13.47 -2.52 15.68
CA PHE A 137 13.08 -1.14 15.42
C PHE A 137 14.28 -0.28 15.04
N GLY A 138 14.38 0.07 13.77
CA GLY A 138 15.46 0.92 13.26
C GLY A 138 16.84 0.43 13.64
N ASP A 139 17.67 1.34 14.12
CA ASP A 139 19.05 1.09 14.61
C ASP A 139 19.14 0.77 16.10
N SER A 140 18.00 0.61 16.78
CA SER A 140 17.97 0.35 18.24
C SER A 140 18.62 -0.97 18.65
N GLY A 141 18.74 -1.93 17.73
CA GLY A 141 19.13 -3.32 18.02
C GLY A 141 18.12 -4.09 18.88
N GLN A 142 16.95 -3.49 19.19
CA GLN A 142 15.94 -4.06 20.06
C GLN A 142 14.71 -4.48 19.26
N PRO A 143 14.17 -5.68 19.52
CA PRO A 143 12.91 -6.10 18.92
C PRO A 143 11.75 -5.29 19.50
N LEU A 144 10.73 -5.05 18.67
CA LEU A 144 9.44 -4.55 19.11
C LEU A 144 8.71 -5.64 19.90
N ASP A 145 8.18 -5.28 21.05
CA ASP A 145 7.37 -6.17 21.88
C ASP A 145 5.94 -5.62 21.98
N MET A 146 5.07 -6.13 21.10
CA MET A 146 3.66 -5.77 21.04
C MET A 146 2.78 -6.77 21.82
N SER A 147 3.41 -7.74 22.54
CA SER A 147 2.65 -8.66 23.40
C SER A 147 2.00 -7.94 24.56
N GLU A 148 0.99 -8.54 25.17
CA GLU A 148 0.37 -8.01 26.39
C GLU A 148 1.44 -7.79 27.46
N GLY A 149 1.48 -6.58 28.02
CA GLY A 149 2.54 -6.14 28.94
C GLY A 149 3.84 -5.70 28.27
N GLY A 150 4.00 -5.86 26.98
CA GLY A 150 5.19 -5.45 26.22
C GLY A 150 5.28 -3.92 26.05
N LYS A 151 6.50 -3.41 25.89
CA LYS A 151 6.82 -1.98 25.82
C LYS A 151 6.20 -1.25 24.62
N ASP A 152 5.82 -1.99 23.57
CA ASP A 152 5.25 -1.43 22.33
C ASP A 152 3.76 -1.79 22.18
N SER A 153 3.10 -2.21 23.27
CA SER A 153 1.70 -2.62 23.31
C SER A 153 0.78 -1.56 23.90
N PRO A 154 -0.56 -1.66 23.70
CA PRO A 154 -1.54 -0.79 24.37
C PRO A 154 -1.51 -0.81 25.89
N SER A 155 -0.99 -1.89 26.51
CA SER A 155 -0.81 -1.96 27.97
C SER A 155 0.33 -1.06 28.46
N PHE A 156 1.30 -0.72 27.62
CA PHE A 156 2.34 0.26 27.92
C PHE A 156 1.85 1.70 27.73
N SER A 157 1.12 1.95 26.64
CA SER A 157 0.59 3.28 26.30
C SER A 157 -0.69 3.16 25.48
N GLU A 158 -1.72 3.92 25.84
CA GLU A 158 -2.97 3.99 25.07
C GLU A 158 -2.80 4.48 23.64
N ASN A 159 -1.69 5.19 23.36
CA ASN A 159 -1.31 5.63 22.01
C ASN A 159 -0.55 4.55 21.23
N ALA A 160 -0.27 3.37 21.79
CA ALA A 160 0.37 2.30 21.05
C ALA A 160 -0.57 1.68 19.99
N THR A 161 0.03 0.90 19.09
CA THR A 161 -0.73 0.28 18.01
C THR A 161 -1.89 -0.60 18.51
N ARG A 162 -3.08 -0.38 17.96
CA ARG A 162 -4.24 -1.24 18.18
C ARG A 162 -4.32 -2.39 17.17
N THR A 163 -3.56 -2.29 16.09
CA THR A 163 -3.55 -3.28 14.99
C THR A 163 -2.44 -4.32 15.13
N GLY A 164 -1.50 -4.15 16.07
CA GLY A 164 -0.34 -5.03 16.23
C GLY A 164 0.77 -4.79 15.21
N TYR A 165 0.78 -3.63 14.56
CA TYR A 165 1.80 -3.23 13.58
C TYR A 165 2.15 -1.76 13.74
N TYR A 166 3.36 -1.38 13.30
CA TYR A 166 3.77 0.01 13.18
C TYR A 166 4.22 0.33 11.76
N LEU A 167 4.12 1.60 11.41
CA LEU A 167 4.55 2.10 10.11
C LEU A 167 6.08 2.13 10.05
N ALA A 168 6.64 1.55 8.98
CA ALA A 168 8.08 1.55 8.74
C ALA A 168 8.52 2.47 7.59
N LYS A 169 7.60 2.72 6.63
CA LYS A 169 7.87 3.58 5.48
C LYS A 169 7.87 5.06 5.88
N PHE A 170 8.74 5.85 5.25
CA PHE A 170 8.85 7.31 5.41
C PHE A 170 9.29 7.80 6.79
N VAL A 171 9.57 6.94 7.73
CA VAL A 171 10.11 7.30 9.04
C VAL A 171 11.59 6.96 9.13
N SER A 172 12.34 7.75 9.89
CA SER A 172 13.77 7.52 10.11
C SER A 172 14.03 6.14 10.72
N LYS A 173 15.16 5.56 10.38
CA LYS A 173 15.66 4.34 11.04
C LYS A 173 16.48 4.64 12.29
N LYS A 174 16.70 5.92 12.62
CA LYS A 174 17.34 6.33 13.87
C LYS A 174 16.32 6.29 15.01
N SER A 175 16.40 5.29 15.85
CA SER A 175 15.48 5.07 16.97
C SER A 175 15.51 6.22 18.01
N ALA A 176 16.65 6.94 18.11
CA ALA A 176 16.84 8.06 19.02
C ALA A 176 16.33 9.41 18.49
N MET A 177 15.63 9.46 17.35
CA MET A 177 15.17 10.71 16.72
C MET A 177 14.41 11.65 17.66
N LEU A 178 13.57 11.09 18.52
CA LEU A 178 12.69 11.82 19.43
C LEU A 178 13.18 11.83 20.88
N ASN A 179 14.46 11.47 21.13
CA ASN A 179 15.01 11.47 22.48
C ASN A 179 14.86 12.86 23.11
N PRO A 180 14.18 12.99 24.28
CA PRO A 180 13.93 14.29 24.90
C PRO A 180 15.20 15.07 25.29
N ILE A 181 16.35 14.38 25.49
CA ILE A 181 17.62 15.02 25.80
C ILE A 181 18.20 15.69 24.55
N GLN A 182 18.05 15.05 23.39
CA GLN A 182 18.56 15.55 22.11
C GLN A 182 17.64 15.08 20.98
N THR A 183 16.66 15.90 20.65
CA THR A 183 15.78 15.65 19.50
C THR A 183 16.50 15.97 18.21
N LEU A 184 16.38 15.07 17.23
CA LEU A 184 17.00 15.21 15.91
C LEU A 184 15.94 15.52 14.86
N ASN A 185 16.36 16.10 13.74
CA ASN A 185 15.55 16.22 12.52
C ASN A 185 16.19 15.38 11.40
N SER A 186 15.37 14.98 10.43
CA SER A 186 15.82 14.28 9.24
C SER A 186 15.15 14.86 7.99
N VAL A 187 15.84 14.73 6.85
CA VAL A 187 15.24 15.10 5.57
C VAL A 187 14.30 13.97 5.14
N HIS A 188 13.09 14.37 4.78
CA HIS A 188 12.07 13.47 4.25
C HIS A 188 11.72 13.88 2.84
N TYR A 189 11.52 12.91 1.97
CA TYR A 189 11.00 13.10 0.62
C TYR A 189 9.56 12.61 0.55
N ASN A 190 8.65 13.50 0.19
CA ASN A 190 7.26 13.15 -0.09
C ASN A 190 7.06 13.05 -1.60
N PRO A 191 6.93 11.85 -2.16
CA PRO A 191 6.68 11.68 -3.59
C PRO A 191 5.29 12.20 -3.93
N LEU A 192 5.22 13.08 -4.93
CA LEU A 192 3.97 13.57 -5.51
C LEU A 192 3.61 12.81 -6.78
N LEU A 193 4.63 12.37 -7.52
CA LEU A 193 4.50 11.48 -8.67
C LEU A 193 5.75 10.61 -8.74
N ARG A 194 5.54 9.30 -8.82
CA ARG A 194 6.60 8.31 -9.04
C ARG A 194 6.56 7.80 -10.48
N LYS A 195 7.72 7.43 -11.02
CA LYS A 195 7.80 6.80 -12.35
C LYS A 195 7.10 5.44 -12.37
N SER A 196 7.17 4.70 -11.26
CA SER A 196 6.42 3.45 -11.07
C SER A 196 4.90 3.64 -11.17
N GLU A 197 4.38 4.84 -10.83
CA GLU A 197 2.96 5.16 -11.05
C GLU A 197 2.63 5.25 -12.53
N VAL A 198 3.50 5.85 -13.34
CA VAL A 198 3.32 5.94 -14.79
C VAL A 198 3.30 4.53 -15.41
N LEU A 199 4.19 3.64 -14.97
CA LEU A 199 4.23 2.24 -15.41
C LEU A 199 2.95 1.48 -15.04
N LEU A 200 2.47 1.60 -13.80
CA LEU A 200 1.25 0.92 -13.35
C LEU A 200 -0.01 1.52 -13.97
N ASN A 201 -0.04 2.83 -14.25
CA ASN A 201 -1.12 3.46 -15.01
C ASN A 201 -1.15 2.94 -16.46
N PHE A 202 0.02 2.74 -17.08
CA PHE A 202 0.09 2.10 -18.39
C PHE A 202 -0.42 0.65 -18.34
N ALA A 203 0.02 -0.14 -17.36
CA ALA A 203 -0.40 -1.54 -17.23
C ALA A 203 -1.93 -1.68 -17.09
N GLU A 204 -2.55 -0.80 -16.29
CA GLU A 204 -4.00 -0.76 -16.16
C GLU A 204 -4.68 -0.39 -17.47
N ALA A 205 -4.23 0.70 -18.12
CA ALA A 205 -4.80 1.16 -19.37
C ALA A 205 -4.64 0.13 -20.50
N ALA A 206 -3.48 -0.51 -20.60
CA ALA A 206 -3.20 -1.55 -21.59
C ALA A 206 -4.08 -2.79 -21.39
N ASN A 207 -4.23 -3.26 -20.14
CA ASN A 207 -5.11 -4.37 -19.83
C ASN A 207 -6.57 -4.07 -20.20
N GLU A 208 -7.03 -2.85 -19.90
CA GLU A 208 -8.41 -2.45 -20.20
C GLU A 208 -8.63 -2.24 -21.70
N ALA A 209 -7.65 -1.67 -22.41
CA ALA A 209 -7.73 -1.40 -23.83
C ALA A 209 -7.73 -2.66 -24.68
N TRP A 210 -6.76 -3.54 -24.45
CA TRP A 210 -6.51 -4.66 -25.37
C TRP A 210 -7.06 -6.01 -24.90
N GLY A 211 -7.55 -6.08 -23.66
CA GLY A 211 -8.25 -7.25 -23.13
C GLY A 211 -7.41 -8.50 -22.90
N ASN A 212 -6.15 -8.49 -23.33
CA ASN A 212 -5.17 -9.53 -23.07
C ASN A 212 -3.90 -8.88 -22.49
N PRO A 213 -3.52 -9.18 -21.24
CA PRO A 213 -2.42 -8.53 -20.56
C PRO A 213 -1.04 -8.80 -21.18
N THR A 214 -0.89 -9.88 -21.95
CA THR A 214 0.38 -10.25 -22.59
C THR A 214 0.57 -9.56 -23.95
N VAL A 215 -0.48 -8.92 -24.49
CA VAL A 215 -0.40 -8.21 -25.75
C VAL A 215 0.42 -6.94 -25.57
N LYS A 216 1.47 -6.83 -26.37
CA LYS A 216 2.24 -5.63 -26.58
C LYS A 216 1.74 -4.98 -27.87
N ALA A 217 0.95 -3.93 -27.73
CA ALA A 217 0.40 -3.24 -28.89
C ALA A 217 1.52 -2.58 -29.74
N GLU A 218 1.26 -2.41 -31.03
CA GLU A 218 2.21 -1.79 -31.93
C GLU A 218 2.64 -0.40 -31.46
N GLY A 219 3.94 -0.15 -31.46
CA GLY A 219 4.53 1.09 -30.97
C GLY A 219 4.61 1.25 -29.45
N CYS A 220 4.12 0.29 -28.66
CA CYS A 220 4.24 0.31 -27.23
C CYS A 220 5.55 -0.32 -26.74
N LEU A 221 6.13 0.22 -25.66
CA LEU A 221 7.37 -0.27 -25.05
C LEU A 221 7.15 -1.58 -24.29
N TYR A 222 5.98 -1.73 -23.68
CA TYR A 222 5.64 -2.83 -22.79
C TYR A 222 4.23 -3.37 -23.06
N SER A 223 3.99 -4.62 -22.62
CA SER A 223 2.66 -5.13 -22.29
C SER A 223 2.36 -4.88 -20.81
N ALA A 224 1.11 -5.04 -20.40
CA ALA A 224 0.73 -4.98 -18.97
C ALA A 224 1.46 -6.06 -18.15
N TYR A 225 1.58 -7.26 -18.73
CA TYR A 225 2.28 -8.40 -18.12
C TYR A 225 3.76 -8.09 -17.86
N GLU A 226 4.49 -7.54 -18.82
CA GLU A 226 5.92 -7.23 -18.69
C GLU A 226 6.18 -6.22 -17.57
N ILE A 227 5.30 -5.23 -17.39
CA ILE A 227 5.42 -4.26 -16.30
C ILE A 227 5.23 -4.94 -14.95
N LEU A 228 4.15 -5.73 -14.77
CA LEU A 228 3.91 -6.39 -13.49
C LEU A 228 5.01 -7.39 -13.17
N LYS A 229 5.48 -8.16 -14.15
CA LYS A 229 6.61 -9.08 -14.00
C LYS A 229 7.86 -8.35 -13.47
N THR A 230 8.16 -7.18 -14.03
CA THR A 230 9.31 -6.38 -13.62
C THR A 230 9.16 -5.88 -12.18
N ILE A 231 8.00 -5.30 -11.82
CA ILE A 231 7.74 -4.78 -10.47
C ILE A 231 7.79 -5.92 -9.44
N ARG A 232 7.11 -7.01 -9.69
CA ARG A 232 7.03 -8.16 -8.79
C ARG A 232 8.38 -8.82 -8.57
N SER A 233 9.21 -8.93 -9.61
CA SER A 233 10.56 -9.47 -9.47
C SER A 233 11.51 -8.52 -8.76
N GLN A 234 11.54 -7.23 -9.14
CA GLN A 234 12.53 -6.29 -8.62
C GLN A 234 12.17 -5.73 -7.24
N ALA A 235 10.91 -5.38 -7.00
CA ALA A 235 10.47 -4.87 -5.70
C ALA A 235 10.09 -6.00 -4.73
N GLY A 236 9.35 -6.99 -5.21
CA GLY A 236 8.88 -8.10 -4.39
C GLY A 236 9.95 -9.18 -4.16
N GLY A 237 10.96 -9.27 -5.03
CA GLY A 237 11.91 -10.38 -5.02
C GLY A 237 11.31 -11.69 -5.52
N ILE A 238 10.20 -11.64 -6.29
CA ILE A 238 9.46 -12.80 -6.79
C ILE A 238 10.10 -13.20 -8.13
N ASN A 239 10.97 -14.21 -8.09
CA ASN A 239 11.73 -14.64 -9.28
C ASN A 239 11.03 -15.75 -10.07
N PHE A 240 10.16 -16.52 -9.44
CA PHE A 240 9.37 -17.59 -10.03
C PHE A 240 7.90 -17.32 -9.77
N ASP A 241 7.19 -16.77 -10.76
CA ASP A 241 5.87 -16.19 -10.56
C ASP A 241 4.79 -16.89 -11.37
N LEU A 242 4.47 -18.12 -10.97
CA LEU A 242 3.38 -18.88 -11.60
C LEU A 242 2.02 -18.22 -11.42
N TYR A 243 1.83 -17.49 -10.31
CA TYR A 243 0.58 -16.77 -10.07
C TYR A 243 0.36 -15.63 -11.08
N LEU A 244 1.42 -14.94 -11.47
CA LEU A 244 1.35 -13.93 -12.55
C LEU A 244 0.85 -14.57 -13.85
N ASP A 245 1.37 -15.75 -14.21
CA ASP A 245 0.96 -16.46 -15.42
C ASP A 245 -0.49 -16.93 -15.33
N GLU A 246 -0.93 -17.41 -14.17
CA GLU A 246 -2.34 -17.77 -13.92
C GLU A 246 -3.26 -16.56 -14.10
N MET A 247 -2.92 -15.43 -13.49
CA MET A 247 -3.72 -14.21 -13.57
C MET A 247 -3.74 -13.61 -14.98
N ALA A 248 -2.71 -13.84 -15.78
CA ALA A 248 -2.63 -13.37 -17.16
C ALA A 248 -3.57 -14.10 -18.14
N GLN A 249 -4.26 -15.16 -17.69
CA GLN A 249 -5.20 -15.90 -18.54
C GLN A 249 -6.48 -15.11 -18.86
N SER A 250 -6.81 -14.05 -18.08
CA SER A 250 -7.95 -13.21 -18.37
C SER A 250 -7.73 -11.75 -17.96
N LYS A 251 -8.37 -10.84 -18.71
CA LYS A 251 -8.42 -9.41 -18.42
C LYS A 251 -8.86 -9.12 -16.98
N ASP A 252 -9.93 -9.80 -16.52
CA ASP A 252 -10.54 -9.52 -15.22
C ASP A 252 -9.68 -10.02 -14.05
N SER A 253 -9.04 -11.17 -14.20
CA SER A 253 -8.06 -11.67 -13.23
C SER A 253 -6.86 -10.73 -13.16
N PHE A 254 -6.34 -10.34 -14.32
CA PHE A 254 -5.19 -9.45 -14.37
C PHE A 254 -5.48 -8.04 -13.83
N ARG A 255 -6.71 -7.53 -14.03
CA ARG A 255 -7.18 -6.29 -13.37
C ARG A 255 -7.05 -6.37 -11.86
N LYS A 256 -7.51 -7.47 -11.25
CA LYS A 256 -7.39 -7.67 -9.80
C LYS A 256 -5.92 -7.71 -9.34
N LEU A 257 -5.06 -8.33 -10.14
CA LEU A 257 -3.63 -8.36 -9.89
C LEU A 257 -3.03 -6.95 -9.92
N ILE A 258 -3.33 -6.14 -10.97
CA ILE A 258 -2.90 -4.74 -11.07
C ILE A 258 -3.40 -3.92 -9.87
N GLN A 259 -4.65 -4.09 -9.48
CA GLN A 259 -5.24 -3.38 -8.34
C GLN A 259 -4.51 -3.68 -7.03
N ASN A 260 -4.16 -4.95 -6.81
CA ASN A 260 -3.39 -5.31 -5.62
C ASN A 260 -1.93 -4.86 -5.72
N GLU A 261 -1.32 -4.96 -6.90
CA GLU A 261 0.06 -4.49 -7.11
C GLU A 261 0.19 -2.99 -6.84
N ARG A 262 -0.77 -2.17 -7.29
CA ARG A 262 -0.84 -0.75 -6.94
C ARG A 262 -1.00 -0.53 -5.43
N ARG A 263 -1.82 -1.35 -4.76
CA ARG A 263 -2.00 -1.29 -3.30
C ARG A 263 -0.67 -1.50 -2.56
N LEU A 264 0.14 -2.45 -3.01
CA LEU A 264 1.42 -2.80 -2.37
C LEU A 264 2.52 -1.80 -2.72
N GLU A 265 2.63 -1.43 -3.99
CA GLU A 265 3.67 -0.50 -4.45
C GLU A 265 3.51 0.90 -3.85
N PHE A 266 2.26 1.39 -3.75
CA PHE A 266 1.94 2.72 -3.19
C PHE A 266 1.41 2.66 -1.76
N THR A 267 1.81 1.64 -1.00
CA THR A 267 1.47 1.55 0.43
C THR A 267 1.89 2.84 1.15
N PHE A 268 0.95 3.45 1.89
CA PHE A 268 1.07 4.72 2.62
C PHE A 268 1.31 5.98 1.77
N GLU A 269 1.13 5.90 0.45
CA GLU A 269 1.27 7.04 -0.47
C GLU A 269 -0.08 7.69 -0.85
N ASN A 270 -1.15 7.43 -0.10
CA ASN A 270 -2.51 7.93 -0.28
C ASN A 270 -3.26 7.46 -1.55
N HIS A 271 -2.66 6.65 -2.40
CA HIS A 271 -3.29 6.15 -3.64
C HIS A 271 -4.53 5.29 -3.36
N ARG A 272 -4.48 4.40 -2.35
CA ARG A 272 -5.56 3.45 -2.04
C ARG A 272 -6.91 4.12 -1.85
N TYR A 273 -6.96 5.29 -1.22
CA TYR A 273 -8.19 6.05 -0.99
C TYR A 273 -8.90 6.38 -2.31
N PHE A 274 -8.15 6.86 -3.30
CA PHE A 274 -8.69 7.22 -4.61
C PHE A 274 -8.94 5.98 -5.48
N ASP A 275 -8.04 5.01 -5.45
CA ASP A 275 -8.14 3.77 -6.21
C ASP A 275 -9.41 2.98 -5.84
N MET A 276 -9.73 2.83 -4.55
CA MET A 276 -10.96 2.17 -4.12
C MET A 276 -12.22 2.84 -4.66
N ARG A 277 -12.22 4.16 -4.76
CA ARG A 277 -13.36 4.94 -5.26
C ARG A 277 -13.50 4.84 -6.77
N ARG A 278 -12.43 5.05 -7.52
CA ARG A 278 -12.48 4.97 -8.99
C ARG A 278 -12.77 3.56 -9.51
N TRP A 279 -12.42 2.52 -8.76
CA TRP A 279 -12.74 1.13 -9.08
C TRP A 279 -14.06 0.65 -8.47
N VAL A 280 -14.74 1.51 -7.72
CA VAL A 280 -15.98 1.19 -7.00
C VAL A 280 -15.84 -0.06 -6.13
N LEU A 281 -14.71 -0.19 -5.44
CA LEU A 281 -14.48 -1.29 -4.50
C LEU A 281 -15.25 -1.06 -3.19
N PRO A 282 -15.62 -2.13 -2.46
CA PRO A 282 -16.28 -2.00 -1.16
C PRO A 282 -15.49 -1.12 -0.20
N LEU A 283 -16.14 -0.10 0.39
CA LEU A 283 -15.52 0.82 1.34
C LEU A 283 -15.69 0.38 2.80
N ASN A 284 -16.69 -0.48 3.09
CA ASN A 284 -17.06 -0.95 4.43
C ASN A 284 -16.23 -2.17 4.89
N GLU A 285 -14.96 -2.20 4.58
CA GLU A 285 -14.06 -3.26 5.03
C GLU A 285 -13.89 -3.19 6.55
N GLU A 286 -14.01 -4.34 7.22
CA GLU A 286 -13.64 -4.48 8.63
C GLU A 286 -12.13 -4.31 8.78
N VAL A 287 -11.69 -3.51 9.73
CA VAL A 287 -10.26 -3.33 10.02
C VAL A 287 -9.82 -4.40 11.00
N GLU A 288 -8.92 -5.25 10.56
CA GLU A 288 -8.33 -6.30 11.36
C GLU A 288 -6.99 -5.87 11.94
N GLY A 289 -6.70 -6.40 13.12
CA GLY A 289 -5.41 -6.32 13.77
C GLY A 289 -5.02 -7.69 14.34
N VAL A 290 -3.87 -7.73 15.00
CA VAL A 290 -3.33 -8.93 15.65
C VAL A 290 -3.06 -8.62 17.12
N ALA A 291 -3.67 -9.41 18.00
CA ALA A 291 -3.28 -9.47 19.41
C ALA A 291 -2.15 -10.50 19.56
N VAL A 292 -1.13 -10.13 20.33
CA VAL A 292 0.02 -10.98 20.61
C VAL A 292 0.03 -11.31 22.09
N THR A 293 0.08 -12.58 22.44
CA THR A 293 0.16 -13.04 23.82
C THR A 293 1.43 -13.86 24.02
N ARG A 294 2.19 -13.57 25.07
CA ARG A 294 3.36 -14.37 25.45
C ARG A 294 2.90 -15.61 26.21
N LYS A 295 3.35 -16.79 25.79
CA LYS A 295 3.09 -18.06 26.44
C LYS A 295 4.08 -18.30 27.60
N GLU A 296 3.78 -19.26 28.48
CA GLU A 296 4.63 -19.62 29.61
C GLU A 296 6.03 -20.14 29.19
N ASP A 297 6.12 -20.76 28.04
CA ASP A 297 7.37 -21.25 27.44
C ASP A 297 8.22 -20.15 26.78
N GLY A 298 7.73 -18.88 26.79
CA GLY A 298 8.39 -17.73 26.20
C GLY A 298 8.10 -17.53 24.72
N THR A 299 7.36 -18.44 24.08
CA THR A 299 6.87 -18.27 22.70
C THR A 299 5.68 -17.32 22.63
N PHE A 300 5.19 -17.01 21.43
CA PHE A 300 4.06 -16.13 21.25
C PHE A 300 2.90 -16.84 20.53
N SER A 301 1.69 -16.47 20.90
CA SER A 301 0.49 -16.77 20.12
C SER A 301 -0.06 -15.49 19.52
N PHE A 302 -0.69 -15.66 18.36
CA PHE A 302 -1.23 -14.56 17.56
C PHE A 302 -2.72 -14.80 17.35
N LYS A 303 -3.52 -13.74 17.57
CA LYS A 303 -4.96 -13.80 17.35
C LYS A 303 -5.39 -12.65 16.48
N VAL A 304 -5.89 -12.96 15.28
CA VAL A 304 -6.51 -11.94 14.43
C VAL A 304 -7.83 -11.51 15.07
N GLN A 305 -8.02 -10.20 15.17
CA GLN A 305 -9.19 -9.60 15.79
C GLN A 305 -9.69 -8.39 15.01
N LYS A 306 -10.98 -8.12 15.13
CA LYS A 306 -11.58 -6.89 14.65
C LYS A 306 -11.15 -5.72 15.53
N VAL A 307 -10.59 -4.68 14.91
CA VAL A 307 -10.20 -3.44 15.58
C VAL A 307 -11.23 -2.35 15.37
N GLU A 308 -11.75 -2.24 14.14
CA GLU A 308 -12.68 -1.19 13.75
C GLU A 308 -13.62 -1.68 12.64
N GLN A 309 -14.83 -1.14 12.59
CA GLN A 309 -15.75 -1.29 11.48
C GLN A 309 -15.88 0.04 10.74
N ARG A 310 -15.42 0.07 9.49
CA ARG A 310 -15.66 1.23 8.63
C ARG A 310 -17.13 1.33 8.28
N LYS A 311 -17.66 2.54 8.33
CA LYS A 311 -19.06 2.84 8.00
C LYS A 311 -19.09 3.88 6.89
N TYR A 312 -19.27 3.42 5.68
CA TYR A 312 -19.41 4.26 4.49
C TYR A 312 -20.76 4.02 3.82
N GLU A 313 -21.34 5.08 3.33
CA GLU A 313 -22.54 5.06 2.50
C GLU A 313 -22.15 5.22 1.02
N VAL A 314 -23.09 4.99 0.11
CA VAL A 314 -22.84 5.14 -1.34
C VAL A 314 -22.33 6.54 -1.69
N LYS A 315 -22.84 7.59 -1.02
CA LYS A 315 -22.36 8.97 -1.22
C LYS A 315 -20.86 9.15 -0.99
N ASN A 316 -20.23 8.30 -0.18
CA ASN A 316 -18.80 8.41 0.17
C ASN A 316 -17.84 7.96 -0.97
N TYR A 317 -18.37 7.45 -2.09
CA TYR A 317 -17.58 7.34 -3.31
C TYR A 317 -17.24 8.69 -3.92
N PHE A 318 -18.04 9.72 -3.63
CA PHE A 318 -17.84 11.09 -4.06
C PHE A 318 -17.57 11.99 -2.87
N MET A 319 -16.69 12.96 -3.06
CA MET A 319 -16.44 13.98 -2.03
C MET A 319 -17.55 15.02 -2.04
N PRO A 320 -17.96 15.54 -0.88
CA PRO A 320 -18.84 16.71 -0.87
C PRO A 320 -18.07 17.92 -1.42
N LEU A 321 -18.79 18.84 -2.08
CA LEU A 321 -18.21 20.15 -2.34
C LEU A 321 -18.03 20.91 -1.02
N PRO A 322 -16.90 21.60 -0.81
CA PRO A 322 -16.71 22.40 0.39
C PRO A 322 -17.85 23.41 0.57
N TYR A 323 -18.38 23.49 1.79
CA TYR A 323 -19.49 24.42 2.09
C TYR A 323 -19.20 25.86 1.67
N ALA A 324 -17.97 26.32 1.90
CA ALA A 324 -17.55 27.66 1.50
C ALA A 324 -17.64 27.92 -0.02
N GLU A 325 -17.51 26.90 -0.86
CA GLU A 325 -17.67 27.06 -2.31
C GLU A 325 -19.14 27.10 -2.74
N LEU A 326 -19.99 26.34 -2.05
CA LEU A 326 -21.45 26.40 -2.25
C LEU A 326 -22.02 27.77 -1.86
N GLU A 327 -21.49 28.39 -0.81
CA GLU A 327 -21.85 29.74 -0.38
C GLU A 327 -21.47 30.82 -1.42
N LYS A 328 -20.28 30.68 -2.05
CA LYS A 328 -19.80 31.61 -3.06
C LYS A 328 -20.58 31.52 -4.38
N ASN A 329 -21.03 30.35 -4.74
CA ASN A 329 -21.73 30.13 -6.01
C ASN A 329 -23.03 29.34 -5.81
N LYS A 330 -24.14 30.04 -5.80
CA LYS A 330 -25.48 29.47 -5.60
C LYS A 330 -25.96 28.55 -6.75
N ASN A 331 -25.24 28.51 -7.87
CA ASN A 331 -25.51 27.56 -8.96
C ASN A 331 -24.82 26.20 -8.76
N LEU A 332 -23.91 26.08 -7.77
CA LEU A 332 -23.33 24.80 -7.42
C LEU A 332 -24.33 23.98 -6.60
N MET A 333 -24.51 22.73 -7.00
CA MET A 333 -25.19 21.71 -6.21
C MET A 333 -24.18 20.70 -5.70
N ASN A 334 -24.36 20.27 -4.46
CA ASN A 334 -23.50 19.25 -3.90
C ASN A 334 -23.65 17.91 -4.62
N ASN A 335 -22.70 17.02 -4.46
CA ASN A 335 -22.82 15.65 -4.93
C ASN A 335 -24.00 14.96 -4.22
N GLN A 336 -24.67 14.06 -4.94
CA GLN A 336 -25.84 13.37 -4.45
C GLN A 336 -25.60 12.69 -3.09
N GLY A 337 -26.50 12.91 -2.15
CA GLY A 337 -26.44 12.41 -0.78
C GLY A 337 -25.65 13.30 0.20
N TRP A 338 -25.21 14.49 -0.26
CA TRP A 338 -24.51 15.51 0.54
C TRP A 338 -25.28 16.84 0.59
N GLU A 339 -26.59 16.77 0.35
CA GLU A 339 -27.50 17.94 0.38
C GLU A 339 -27.60 18.54 1.80
#